data_4928a4ded59c14794923b40a3e4fb1bb
#
_entry.id   4928a4ded59c14794923b40a3e4fb1bb
#
_cell.length_a   1.000
_cell.length_b   1.000
_cell.length_c   1.000
_cell.angle_alpha   90.00
_cell.angle_beta   90.00
_cell.angle_gamma   90.00
#
_symmetry.space_group_name_H-M   'P 1'
#
loop_
_entity.id
_entity.type
_entity.pdbx_description
1 polymer ?
#
loop_
_entity_poly.entity_id
_entity_poly.type
_entity_poly.pdbx_seq_one_letter_code
_entity_poly.pdbx_strand_id
1 'polypeptide(L)'
;MVDASLKDTDPISYRKQYLEEFIDNAGISGIEKAAFMARIDHETGGFRYMKELGGPDYFSRYDGRRDLGNVNEGDGYKFRGRGYIQLTGRKNYTYFAPIVGADLINYPDVASQEDVAARIAVMFWNKAKTKDGRTIAEAAQDGDIDAV
;
A
#
# COMPACT_ATOMS: atom_id res chain seq x y z
N MET A 1 -8.69 -19.97 -3.51
CA MET A 1 -8.27 -19.23 -4.71
C MET A 1 -9.24 -18.09 -4.98
N VAL A 2 -8.74 -16.94 -5.36
CA VAL A 2 -9.59 -15.78 -5.67
C VAL A 2 -10.34 -16.04 -6.98
N ASP A 3 -11.64 -15.76 -6.99
CA ASP A 3 -12.45 -15.85 -8.20
C ASP A 3 -12.13 -14.67 -9.12
N ALA A 4 -11.45 -14.95 -10.24
CA ALA A 4 -11.03 -13.92 -11.20
C ALA A 4 -12.22 -13.19 -11.85
N SER A 5 -13.42 -13.80 -11.89
CA SER A 5 -14.59 -13.15 -12.43
C SER A 5 -15.05 -11.94 -11.61
N LEU A 6 -14.69 -11.87 -10.34
CA LEU A 6 -15.02 -10.75 -9.47
C LEU A 6 -14.26 -9.47 -9.84
N LYS A 7 -13.15 -9.57 -10.55
CA LYS A 7 -12.32 -8.40 -10.87
C LYS A 7 -13.12 -7.29 -11.55
N ASP A 8 -13.99 -7.65 -12.49
CA ASP A 8 -14.78 -6.69 -13.25
C ASP A 8 -16.17 -6.44 -12.64
N THR A 9 -16.77 -7.43 -11.96
CA THR A 9 -18.13 -7.36 -11.43
C THR A 9 -18.21 -6.86 -10.00
N ASP A 10 -17.20 -7.19 -9.17
CA ASP A 10 -17.10 -6.75 -7.78
C ASP A 10 -15.63 -6.55 -7.41
N PRO A 11 -15.02 -5.45 -7.89
CA PRO A 11 -13.59 -5.21 -7.66
C PRO A 11 -13.21 -5.05 -6.20
N ILE A 12 -14.14 -4.58 -5.36
CA ILE A 12 -13.88 -4.43 -3.92
C ILE A 12 -13.67 -5.81 -3.29
N SER A 13 -14.57 -6.74 -3.53
CA SER A 13 -14.44 -8.12 -3.03
C SER A 13 -13.21 -8.82 -3.62
N TYR A 14 -12.93 -8.60 -4.90
CA TYR A 14 -11.75 -9.14 -5.55
C TYR A 14 -10.46 -8.69 -4.87
N ARG A 15 -10.32 -7.39 -4.63
CA ARG A 15 -9.11 -6.83 -3.99
C ARG A 15 -8.91 -7.36 -2.59
N LYS A 16 -10.00 -7.46 -1.82
CA LYS A 16 -9.96 -7.97 -0.45
C LYS A 16 -9.55 -9.44 -0.43
N GLN A 17 -10.19 -10.28 -1.24
CA GLN A 17 -9.88 -11.71 -1.32
C GLN A 17 -8.47 -11.95 -1.84
N TYR A 18 -8.03 -11.17 -2.82
CA TYR A 18 -6.67 -11.25 -3.34
C TYR A 18 -5.64 -11.02 -2.24
N LEU A 19 -5.82 -9.95 -1.47
CA LEU A 19 -4.90 -9.63 -0.38
C LEU A 19 -4.93 -10.70 0.71
N GLU A 20 -6.12 -11.17 1.10
CA GLU A 20 -6.25 -12.22 2.12
C GLU A 20 -5.48 -13.49 1.71
N GLU A 21 -5.66 -13.95 0.48
CA GLU A 21 -4.95 -15.12 -0.02
C GLU A 21 -3.44 -14.87 -0.07
N PHE A 22 -3.04 -13.68 -0.51
CA PHE A 22 -1.62 -13.32 -0.59
C PHE A 22 -0.95 -13.36 0.79
N ILE A 23 -1.58 -12.76 1.81
CA ILE A 23 -1.00 -12.72 3.15
C ILE A 23 -1.08 -14.08 3.85
N ASP A 24 -2.10 -14.89 3.58
CA ASP A 24 -2.15 -16.28 4.06
C ASP A 24 -0.95 -17.06 3.54
N ASN A 25 -0.63 -16.92 2.26
CA ASN A 25 0.53 -17.57 1.63
C ASN A 25 1.86 -17.02 2.15
N ALA A 26 1.87 -15.79 2.67
CA ALA A 26 3.03 -15.18 3.29
C ALA A 26 3.20 -15.56 4.77
N GLY A 27 2.30 -16.39 5.30
CA GLY A 27 2.36 -16.84 6.69
C GLY A 27 1.78 -15.87 7.72
N ILE A 28 1.05 -14.86 7.29
CA ILE A 28 0.39 -13.92 8.18
C ILE A 28 -0.98 -14.47 8.58
N SER A 29 -1.19 -14.71 9.86
CA SER A 29 -2.41 -15.35 10.37
C SER A 29 -2.84 -14.80 11.73
N GLY A 30 -3.99 -15.24 12.22
CA GLY A 30 -4.48 -14.92 13.54
C GLY A 30 -4.68 -13.41 13.76
N ILE A 31 -4.24 -12.92 14.91
CA ILE A 31 -4.39 -11.51 15.30
C ILE A 31 -3.59 -10.57 14.38
N GLU A 32 -2.45 -11.03 13.91
CA GLU A 32 -1.62 -10.27 12.95
C GLU A 32 -2.38 -10.04 11.64
N LYS A 33 -3.03 -11.09 11.10
CA LYS A 33 -3.84 -10.97 9.90
C LYS A 33 -4.99 -9.99 10.11
N ALA A 34 -5.69 -10.08 11.23
CA ALA A 34 -6.79 -9.18 11.54
C ALA A 34 -6.33 -7.73 11.59
N ALA A 35 -5.20 -7.45 12.23
CA ALA A 35 -4.65 -6.11 12.31
C ALA A 35 -4.20 -5.58 10.95
N PHE A 36 -3.56 -6.44 10.14
CA PHE A 36 -3.13 -6.09 8.78
C PHE A 36 -4.33 -5.71 7.92
N MET A 37 -5.34 -6.56 7.88
CA MET A 37 -6.53 -6.32 7.06
C MET A 37 -7.29 -5.07 7.51
N ALA A 38 -7.38 -4.82 8.82
CA ALA A 38 -8.04 -3.64 9.35
C ALA A 38 -7.31 -2.34 8.94
N ARG A 39 -5.98 -2.35 8.95
CA ARG A 39 -5.20 -1.20 8.51
C ARG A 39 -5.41 -0.91 7.02
N ILE A 40 -5.38 -1.95 6.18
CA ILE A 40 -5.58 -1.78 4.74
C ILE A 40 -7.01 -1.30 4.44
N ASP A 41 -8.00 -1.84 5.13
CA ASP A 41 -9.38 -1.40 5.02
C ASP A 41 -9.50 0.11 5.28
N HIS A 42 -8.86 0.59 6.35
CA HIS A 42 -8.82 2.01 6.68
C HIS A 42 -8.13 2.85 5.61
N GLU A 43 -6.95 2.42 5.15
CA GLU A 43 -6.14 3.17 4.17
C GLU A 43 -6.81 3.27 2.80
N THR A 44 -7.60 2.28 2.42
CA THR A 44 -8.20 2.19 1.09
C THR A 44 -9.68 2.55 1.07
N GLY A 45 -10.24 3.01 2.19
CA GLY A 45 -11.67 3.29 2.29
C GLY A 45 -12.53 2.05 2.02
N GLY A 46 -12.18 0.92 2.64
CA GLY A 46 -12.88 -0.34 2.44
C GLY A 46 -12.54 -1.03 1.12
N PHE A 47 -11.29 -0.96 0.70
CA PHE A 47 -10.79 -1.53 -0.58
C PHE A 47 -11.38 -0.86 -1.83
N ARG A 48 -11.97 0.33 -1.68
CA ARG A 48 -12.52 1.10 -2.79
C ARG A 48 -11.45 1.77 -3.63
N TYR A 49 -10.44 2.33 -2.98
CA TYR A 49 -9.49 3.25 -3.61
C TYR A 49 -8.09 2.65 -3.64
N MET A 50 -7.70 2.14 -4.80
CA MET A 50 -6.32 1.71 -5.06
C MET A 50 -5.46 2.86 -5.58
N LYS A 51 -6.07 4.01 -5.87
CA LYS A 51 -5.40 5.28 -6.20
C LYS A 51 -6.07 6.40 -5.44
N GLU A 52 -5.25 7.32 -4.92
CA GLU A 52 -5.75 8.53 -4.27
C GLU A 52 -6.53 9.39 -5.27
N LEU A 53 -7.71 9.88 -4.86
CA LEU A 53 -8.58 10.67 -5.71
C LEU A 53 -8.13 12.11 -5.79
N GLY A 54 -8.30 12.73 -6.96
CA GLY A 54 -7.97 14.12 -7.21
C GLY A 54 -7.25 14.31 -8.52
N GLY A 55 -7.19 15.56 -8.98
CA GLY A 55 -6.52 15.94 -10.20
C GLY A 55 -5.14 16.54 -9.96
N PRO A 56 -4.40 16.87 -11.05
CA PRO A 56 -3.07 17.48 -10.93
C PRO A 56 -3.05 18.76 -10.11
N ASP A 57 -4.08 19.60 -10.20
CA ASP A 57 -4.14 20.86 -9.46
C ASP A 57 -4.20 20.64 -7.95
N TYR A 58 -4.97 19.65 -7.52
CA TYR A 58 -5.05 19.30 -6.11
C TYR A 58 -3.69 18.82 -5.58
N PHE A 59 -3.02 17.95 -6.32
CA PHE A 59 -1.76 17.36 -5.87
C PHE A 59 -0.55 18.26 -6.06
N SER A 60 -0.68 19.40 -6.75
CA SER A 60 0.43 20.33 -6.95
C SER A 60 0.97 20.87 -5.61
N ARG A 61 0.14 20.89 -4.56
CA ARG A 61 0.56 21.28 -3.21
C ARG A 61 1.65 20.39 -2.62
N TYR A 62 1.79 19.18 -3.15
CA TYR A 62 2.81 18.23 -2.71
C TYR A 62 4.08 18.27 -3.54
N ASP A 63 4.12 19.11 -4.58
CA ASP A 63 5.33 19.33 -5.36
C ASP A 63 6.36 20.04 -4.45
N GLY A 64 7.61 19.63 -4.53
CA GLY A 64 8.66 20.19 -3.69
C GLY A 64 8.65 19.73 -2.23
N ARG A 65 7.74 18.85 -1.84
CA ARG A 65 7.73 18.24 -0.50
C ARG A 65 8.94 17.31 -0.35
N ARG A 66 9.96 17.78 0.36
CA ARG A 66 11.23 17.04 0.54
C ARG A 66 11.07 15.78 1.36
N ASP A 67 10.17 15.77 2.34
CA ASP A 67 9.88 14.59 3.15
C ASP A 67 9.32 13.44 2.32
N LEU A 68 8.65 13.76 1.20
CA LEU A 68 8.14 12.78 0.23
C LEU A 68 9.14 12.52 -0.91
N GLY A 69 10.24 13.25 -0.97
CA GLY A 69 11.19 13.20 -2.08
C GLY A 69 10.67 13.81 -3.37
N ASN A 70 9.58 14.57 -3.32
CA ASN A 70 8.99 15.24 -4.48
C ASN A 70 9.79 16.51 -4.80
N VAL A 71 10.67 16.42 -5.77
CA VAL A 71 11.61 17.51 -6.12
C VAL A 71 11.28 18.20 -7.43
N ASN A 72 10.46 17.58 -8.28
CA ASN A 72 10.09 18.13 -9.58
C ASN A 72 8.64 18.59 -9.59
N GLU A 73 8.34 19.57 -10.47
CA GLU A 73 6.97 19.95 -10.75
C GLU A 73 6.19 18.73 -11.28
N GLY A 74 5.00 18.50 -10.76
CA GLY A 74 4.15 17.37 -11.11
C GLY A 74 4.38 16.13 -10.28
N ASP A 75 5.40 16.09 -9.41
CA ASP A 75 5.69 14.90 -8.58
C ASP A 75 4.55 14.58 -7.61
N GLY A 76 3.85 15.61 -7.10
CA GLY A 76 2.73 15.38 -6.21
C GLY A 76 1.64 14.50 -6.83
N TYR A 77 1.26 14.80 -8.06
CA TYR A 77 0.28 14.02 -8.80
C TYR A 77 0.86 12.68 -9.27
N LYS A 78 2.06 12.71 -9.83
CA LYS A 78 2.72 11.51 -10.38
C LYS A 78 2.89 10.43 -9.32
N PHE A 79 3.26 10.80 -8.10
CA PHE A 79 3.53 9.88 -7.00
C PHE A 79 2.48 9.97 -5.89
N ARG A 80 1.22 10.19 -6.29
CA ARG A 80 0.10 10.16 -5.35
C ARG A 80 -0.12 8.77 -4.80
N GLY A 81 -0.91 8.65 -3.73
CA GLY A 81 -1.16 7.38 -3.06
C GLY A 81 -1.69 6.30 -3.98
N ARG A 82 -1.07 5.12 -3.96
CA ARG A 82 -1.47 3.95 -4.74
C ARG A 82 -1.30 2.67 -3.95
N GLY A 83 -2.14 1.69 -4.27
CA GLY A 83 -2.08 0.36 -3.73
C GLY A 83 -2.69 0.24 -2.34
N TYR A 84 -2.52 -0.91 -1.74
CA TYR A 84 -3.13 -1.26 -0.45
C TYR A 84 -2.65 -0.37 0.70
N ILE A 85 -1.40 0.09 0.68
CA ILE A 85 -0.86 0.96 1.74
C ILE A 85 -0.84 2.44 1.35
N GLN A 86 -1.38 2.79 0.18
CA GLN A 86 -1.34 4.15 -0.34
C GLN A 86 0.09 4.72 -0.39
N LEU A 87 0.96 3.98 -1.08
CA LEU A 87 2.35 4.38 -1.30
C LEU A 87 2.39 5.78 -1.91
N THR A 88 3.10 6.72 -1.29
CA THR A 88 3.09 8.14 -1.67
C THR A 88 4.50 8.70 -1.70
N GLY A 89 4.77 9.55 -2.71
CA GLY A 89 6.01 10.30 -2.83
C GLY A 89 7.09 9.60 -3.65
N ARG A 90 7.85 10.40 -4.42
CA ARG A 90 8.95 9.89 -5.27
C ARG A 90 9.92 9.01 -4.49
N LYS A 91 10.26 9.40 -3.27
CA LYS A 91 11.20 8.66 -2.42
C LYS A 91 10.74 7.21 -2.20
N ASN A 92 9.47 7.02 -1.86
CA ASN A 92 8.92 5.70 -1.57
C ASN A 92 8.77 4.85 -2.84
N TYR A 93 8.34 5.46 -3.94
CA TYR A 93 8.29 4.76 -5.23
C TYR A 93 9.67 4.30 -5.68
N THR A 94 10.67 5.16 -5.49
CA THR A 94 12.07 4.84 -5.82
C THR A 94 12.58 3.69 -4.95
N TYR A 95 12.23 3.70 -3.66
CA TYR A 95 12.66 2.66 -2.72
C TYR A 95 12.10 1.28 -3.09
N PHE A 96 10.80 1.21 -3.41
CA PHE A 96 10.16 -0.07 -3.68
C PHE A 96 10.35 -0.60 -5.10
N ALA A 97 10.70 0.24 -6.06
CA ALA A 97 10.84 -0.18 -7.45
C ALA A 97 11.79 -1.39 -7.62
N PRO A 98 13.04 -1.36 -7.12
CA PRO A 98 13.92 -2.52 -7.27
C PRO A 98 13.46 -3.72 -6.44
N ILE A 99 12.80 -3.50 -5.31
CA ILE A 99 12.33 -4.57 -4.43
C ILE A 99 11.27 -5.41 -5.14
N VAL A 100 10.34 -4.76 -5.84
CA VAL A 100 9.27 -5.46 -6.56
C VAL A 100 9.64 -5.78 -8.01
N GLY A 101 10.79 -5.32 -8.48
CA GLY A 101 11.25 -5.58 -9.84
C GLY A 101 10.41 -4.88 -10.91
N ALA A 102 9.87 -3.69 -10.62
CA ALA A 102 9.05 -2.93 -11.54
C ALA A 102 9.51 -1.47 -11.61
N ASP A 103 9.34 -0.84 -12.77
CA ASP A 103 9.67 0.58 -12.96
C ASP A 103 8.51 1.44 -12.44
N LEU A 104 8.54 1.73 -11.14
CA LEU A 104 7.51 2.55 -10.50
C LEU A 104 7.71 4.05 -10.72
N ILE A 105 8.87 4.45 -11.26
CA ILE A 105 9.17 5.86 -11.50
C ILE A 105 8.55 6.32 -12.82
N ASN A 106 8.76 5.56 -13.89
CA ASN A 106 8.18 5.89 -15.20
C ASN A 106 6.74 5.41 -15.33
N TYR A 107 6.36 4.36 -14.61
CA TYR A 107 5.03 3.75 -14.65
C TYR A 107 4.46 3.61 -13.23
N PRO A 108 4.17 4.74 -12.54
CA PRO A 108 3.75 4.69 -11.13
C PRO A 108 2.41 3.97 -10.91
N ASP A 109 1.54 3.89 -11.93
CA ASP A 109 0.28 3.16 -11.83
C ASP A 109 0.47 1.66 -11.58
N VAL A 110 1.64 1.10 -11.89
CA VAL A 110 1.95 -0.30 -11.60
C VAL A 110 1.84 -0.58 -10.09
N ALA A 111 2.09 0.42 -9.25
CA ALA A 111 1.96 0.27 -7.80
C ALA A 111 0.53 0.01 -7.33
N SER A 112 -0.47 0.21 -8.18
CA SER A 112 -1.87 -0.08 -7.88
C SER A 112 -2.34 -1.46 -8.38
N GLN A 113 -1.52 -2.19 -9.14
CA GLN A 113 -1.83 -3.55 -9.54
C GLN A 113 -1.80 -4.46 -8.32
N GLU A 114 -2.75 -5.38 -8.22
CA GLU A 114 -2.96 -6.18 -7.01
C GLU A 114 -1.71 -6.96 -6.58
N ASP A 115 -1.01 -7.59 -7.53
CA ASP A 115 0.19 -8.38 -7.23
C ASP A 115 1.34 -7.51 -6.70
N VAL A 116 1.60 -6.38 -7.34
CA VAL A 116 2.64 -5.43 -6.92
C VAL A 116 2.24 -4.76 -5.61
N ALA A 117 0.99 -4.31 -5.51
CA ALA A 117 0.48 -3.65 -4.32
C ALA A 117 0.53 -4.56 -3.09
N ALA A 118 0.20 -5.84 -3.24
CA ALA A 118 0.26 -6.81 -2.14
C ALA A 118 1.70 -7.06 -1.68
N ARG A 119 2.65 -7.16 -2.61
CA ARG A 119 4.07 -7.32 -2.27
C ARG A 119 4.60 -6.12 -1.51
N ILE A 120 4.26 -4.91 -1.96
CA ILE A 120 4.65 -3.67 -1.27
C ILE A 120 4.05 -3.65 0.14
N ALA A 121 2.78 -4.00 0.27
CA ALA A 121 2.08 -3.98 1.56
C ALA A 121 2.75 -4.93 2.57
N VAL A 122 3.08 -6.16 2.16
CA VAL A 122 3.74 -7.12 3.04
C VAL A 122 5.16 -6.66 3.41
N MET A 123 5.91 -6.13 2.44
CA MET A 123 7.26 -5.61 2.71
C MET A 123 7.21 -4.45 3.70
N PHE A 124 6.27 -3.53 3.52
CA PHE A 124 6.07 -2.42 4.44
C PHE A 124 5.72 -2.93 5.85
N TRP A 125 4.77 -3.87 5.95
CA TRP A 125 4.33 -4.44 7.21
C TRP A 125 5.48 -5.05 8.01
N ASN A 126 6.38 -5.74 7.32
CA ASN A 126 7.52 -6.40 7.97
C ASN A 126 8.68 -5.48 8.30
N LYS A 127 8.75 -4.28 7.72
CA LYS A 127 9.88 -3.36 7.89
C LYS A 127 9.55 -2.08 8.65
N ALA A 128 8.34 -1.55 8.50
CA ALA A 128 7.94 -0.32 9.18
C ALA A 128 7.94 -0.52 10.70
N LYS A 129 8.37 0.50 11.42
CA LYS A 129 8.51 0.40 12.87
C LYS A 129 7.53 1.30 13.59
N THR A 130 7.08 0.83 14.75
CA THR A 130 6.30 1.62 15.70
C THR A 130 7.24 2.59 16.45
N LYS A 131 6.65 3.48 17.25
CA LYS A 131 7.43 4.44 18.06
C LYS A 131 8.39 3.79 19.02
N ASP A 132 8.08 2.58 19.51
CA ASP A 132 8.94 1.85 20.48
C ASP A 132 10.00 0.95 19.81
N GLY A 133 10.10 1.01 18.47
CA GLY A 133 11.13 0.31 17.72
C GLY A 133 10.78 -1.10 17.26
N ARG A 134 9.61 -1.62 17.61
CA ARG A 134 9.13 -2.90 17.05
C ARG A 134 8.70 -2.68 15.61
N THR A 135 8.75 -3.73 14.76
CA THR A 135 8.04 -3.67 13.48
C THR A 135 6.53 -3.64 13.74
N ILE A 136 5.76 -3.17 12.74
CA ILE A 136 4.30 -3.21 12.84
C ILE A 136 3.83 -4.65 13.01
N ALA A 137 4.48 -5.60 12.29
CA ALA A 137 4.18 -7.02 12.42
C ALA A 137 4.39 -7.53 13.85
N GLU A 138 5.51 -7.19 14.47
CA GLU A 138 5.81 -7.58 15.85
C GLU A 138 4.79 -7.00 16.85
N ALA A 139 4.43 -5.72 16.69
CA ALA A 139 3.42 -5.09 17.54
C ALA A 139 2.06 -5.79 17.42
N ALA A 140 1.66 -6.16 16.21
CA ALA A 140 0.40 -6.88 15.96
C ALA A 140 0.44 -8.29 16.58
N GLN A 141 1.55 -9.00 16.45
CA GLN A 141 1.73 -10.32 17.06
C GLN A 141 1.66 -10.26 18.59
N ASP A 142 2.13 -9.17 19.17
CA ASP A 142 2.04 -8.91 20.62
C ASP A 142 0.64 -8.46 21.06
N GLY A 143 -0.29 -8.28 20.13
CA GLY A 143 -1.65 -7.84 20.41
C GLY A 143 -1.77 -6.34 20.67
N ASP A 144 -0.75 -5.57 20.37
CA ASP A 144 -0.73 -4.11 20.59
C ASP A 144 -1.36 -3.40 19.40
N ILE A 145 -2.69 -3.32 19.40
CA ILE A 145 -3.46 -2.74 18.30
C ILE A 145 -3.23 -1.23 18.20
N ASP A 146 -3.02 -0.55 19.32
CA ASP A 146 -2.82 0.90 19.34
C ASP A 146 -1.50 1.30 18.66
N ALA A 147 -0.48 0.42 18.68
CA ALA A 147 0.79 0.69 18.04
C ALA A 147 0.79 0.41 16.52
N VAL A 148 -0.17 -0.37 16.04
CA VAL A 148 -0.30 -0.73 14.61
C VAL A 148 -0.95 0.39 13.74
#